data_a61ffeeccfa212081b44b6b9ec2f5c77
#
_entry.id   a61ffeeccfa212081b44b6b9ec2f5c77
#
_cell.length_a   1.000
_cell.length_b   1.000
_cell.length_c   1.000
_cell.angle_alpha   90.00
_cell.angle_beta   90.00
_cell.angle_gamma   90.00
#
_symmetry.space_group_name_H-M   'P 1'
#
loop_
_entity.id
_entity.type
_entity.pdbx_description
1 polymer ?
#
loop_
_entity_poly.entity_id
_entity_poly.type
_entity_poly.pdbx_seq_one_letter_code
_entity_poly.pdbx_strand_id
1 'polypeptide(L)'
;AIAFVEMLWDSPNIDRTVIENPVGCLPKRSKLGAASQIVHPYYFTESEDDMYQKKTCLWVKGDLPLLTPTNKVDVSHLPNSKRQKIWHMSPSPDRAKKRSLTPQGLANAMAAQYTEACRHLFN
;
A
#
# COMPACT_ATOMS: atom_id res chain seq x y z
N ALA A 1 5.31 16.69 6.12
CA ALA A 1 5.06 15.37 5.58
C ALA A 1 4.69 15.41 4.11
N ILE A 2 3.66 16.18 3.71
CA ILE A 2 3.26 16.27 2.29
C ILE A 2 4.39 16.82 1.44
N ALA A 3 5.07 17.86 1.90
CA ALA A 3 6.18 18.47 1.18
C ALA A 3 7.33 17.48 0.94
N PHE A 4 7.61 16.61 1.90
CA PHE A 4 8.64 15.57 1.76
C PHE A 4 8.25 14.55 0.70
N VAL A 5 6.99 14.12 0.70
CA VAL A 5 6.48 13.18 -0.30
C VAL A 5 6.56 13.79 -1.70
N GLU A 6 6.15 15.05 -1.85
CA GLU A 6 6.21 15.76 -3.12
C GLU A 6 7.64 15.97 -3.61
N MET A 7 8.57 16.21 -2.70
CA MET A 7 9.98 16.33 -3.01
C MET A 7 10.53 15.03 -3.59
N LEU A 8 10.20 13.89 -2.97
CA LEU A 8 10.61 12.58 -3.47
C LEU A 8 9.98 12.28 -4.83
N TRP A 9 8.70 12.60 -4.96
CA TRP A 9 7.93 12.36 -6.20
C TRP A 9 8.52 13.13 -7.37
N ASP A 10 8.97 14.37 -7.15
CA ASP A 10 9.49 15.23 -8.20
C ASP A 10 10.98 15.08 -8.46
N SER A 11 11.69 14.26 -7.67
CA SER A 11 13.14 14.16 -7.79
C SER A 11 13.55 13.75 -9.20
N PRO A 12 14.36 14.56 -9.90
CA PRO A 12 14.78 14.24 -11.26
C PRO A 12 15.78 13.09 -11.32
N ASN A 13 16.35 12.72 -10.17
CA ASN A 13 17.35 11.65 -10.09
C ASN A 13 16.73 10.30 -9.76
N ILE A 14 15.42 10.23 -9.56
CA ILE A 14 14.68 8.99 -9.24
C ILE A 14 13.68 8.76 -10.36
N ASP A 15 13.94 7.75 -11.18
CA ASP A 15 13.10 7.45 -12.34
C ASP A 15 11.85 6.66 -11.98
N ARG A 16 11.90 5.87 -10.91
CA ARG A 16 10.81 5.00 -10.48
C ARG A 16 10.55 5.21 -9.01
N THR A 17 9.28 5.47 -8.69
CA THR A 17 8.87 5.74 -7.32
C THR A 17 7.51 5.10 -7.08
N VAL A 18 7.37 4.46 -5.93
CA VAL A 18 6.08 4.00 -5.43
C VAL A 18 5.88 4.61 -4.05
N ILE A 19 4.74 5.24 -3.88
CA ILE A 19 4.32 5.77 -2.58
C ILE A 19 3.10 4.99 -2.13
N GLU A 20 3.19 4.38 -0.96
CA GLU A 20 2.10 3.65 -0.33
C GLU A 20 1.58 4.47 0.85
N ASN A 21 0.27 4.64 0.93
CA ASN A 21 -0.36 5.32 2.05
C ASN A 21 -1.82 4.90 2.16
N PRO A 22 -2.36 4.77 3.38
CA PRO A 22 -3.80 4.61 3.54
C PRO A 22 -4.55 5.78 2.94
N VAL A 23 -5.83 5.59 2.66
CA VAL A 23 -6.68 6.68 2.20
C VAL A 23 -6.64 7.82 3.24
N GLY A 24 -6.27 9.01 2.79
CA GLY A 24 -6.11 10.17 3.65
C GLY A 24 -6.03 11.45 2.83
N CYS A 25 -5.17 12.37 3.24
CA CYS A 25 -5.11 13.70 2.64
C CYS A 25 -4.33 13.77 1.32
N LEU A 26 -3.51 12.78 0.98
CA LEU A 26 -2.65 12.86 -0.21
C LEU A 26 -3.43 13.13 -1.51
N PRO A 27 -4.57 12.44 -1.79
CA PRO A 27 -5.27 12.70 -3.05
C PRO A 27 -5.76 14.13 -3.21
N LYS A 28 -6.09 14.79 -2.10
CA LYS A 28 -6.69 16.13 -2.12
C LYS A 28 -5.70 17.25 -1.83
N ARG A 29 -4.66 16.98 -1.04
CA ARG A 29 -3.75 18.00 -0.52
C ARG A 29 -2.37 17.97 -1.14
N SER A 30 -2.06 16.94 -1.92
CA SER A 30 -0.79 16.85 -2.61
C SER A 30 -0.99 16.92 -4.11
N LYS A 31 0.08 17.19 -4.84
CA LYS A 31 0.07 17.18 -6.29
C LYS A 31 0.09 15.78 -6.89
N LEU A 32 0.19 14.74 -6.06
CA LEU A 32 0.10 13.37 -6.53
C LEU A 32 -1.29 13.05 -7.10
N GLY A 33 -2.33 13.71 -6.59
CA GLY A 33 -3.68 13.51 -7.07
C GLY A 33 -4.23 12.14 -6.74
N ALA A 34 -5.05 11.59 -7.64
CA ALA A 34 -5.64 10.27 -7.47
C ALA A 34 -4.58 9.18 -7.50
N ALA A 35 -4.76 8.15 -6.67
CA ALA A 35 -3.85 7.01 -6.63
C ALA A 35 -3.87 6.25 -7.97
N SER A 36 -2.71 5.69 -8.33
CA SER A 36 -2.60 4.83 -9.51
C SER A 36 -3.36 3.54 -9.32
N GLN A 37 -3.38 3.04 -8.07
CA GLN A 37 -4.02 1.77 -7.72
C GLN A 37 -4.47 1.82 -6.26
N ILE A 38 -5.59 1.15 -5.98
CA ILE A 38 -6.07 0.94 -4.60
C ILE A 38 -6.10 -0.56 -4.37
N VAL A 39 -5.49 -1.00 -3.27
CA VAL A 39 -5.43 -2.40 -2.90
C VAL A 39 -5.85 -2.57 -1.44
N HIS A 40 -6.11 -3.82 -1.06
CA HIS A 40 -6.38 -4.20 0.33
C HIS A 40 -5.42 -5.30 0.75
N PRO A 41 -5.12 -5.43 2.06
CA PRO A 41 -4.26 -6.50 2.54
C PRO A 41 -4.70 -7.90 2.12
N TYR A 42 -6.01 -8.17 2.11
CA TYR A 42 -6.52 -9.50 1.77
C TYR A 42 -6.30 -9.90 0.30
N TYR A 43 -5.90 -8.96 -0.56
CA TYR A 43 -5.52 -9.29 -1.94
C TYR A 43 -4.21 -10.08 -2.00
N PHE A 44 -3.40 -10.00 -0.95
CA PHE A 44 -2.05 -10.57 -0.88
C PHE A 44 -1.89 -11.43 0.37
N THR A 45 -2.88 -12.26 0.65
CA THR A 45 -2.94 -13.04 1.89
C THR A 45 -1.86 -14.12 1.91
N GLU A 46 -0.97 -14.04 2.89
CA GLU A 46 0.02 -15.06 3.20
C GLU A 46 -0.24 -15.72 4.55
N SER A 47 -0.97 -15.02 5.44
CA SER A 47 -1.37 -15.54 6.75
C SER A 47 -2.67 -14.86 7.18
N GLU A 48 -3.24 -15.31 8.28
CA GLU A 48 -4.44 -14.70 8.84
C GLU A 48 -4.27 -13.21 9.14
N ASP A 49 -3.04 -12.77 9.41
CA ASP A 49 -2.74 -11.37 9.70
C ASP A 49 -3.02 -10.45 8.51
N ASP A 50 -3.02 -10.98 7.29
CA ASP A 50 -3.32 -10.21 6.08
C ASP A 50 -4.81 -10.20 5.73
N MET A 51 -5.63 -10.99 6.43
CA MET A 51 -7.04 -11.20 6.07
C MET A 51 -7.93 -10.08 6.60
N TYR A 52 -7.70 -8.86 6.12
CA TYR A 52 -8.51 -7.72 6.50
C TYR A 52 -8.60 -6.68 5.38
N GLN A 53 -9.57 -5.77 5.53
CA GLN A 53 -9.78 -4.65 4.62
C GLN A 53 -9.09 -3.41 5.17
N LYS A 54 -8.30 -2.76 4.34
CA LYS A 54 -7.72 -1.47 4.61
C LYS A 54 -7.42 -0.83 3.27
N LYS A 55 -8.22 0.15 2.89
CA LYS A 55 -8.01 0.86 1.63
C LYS A 55 -6.61 1.45 1.61
N THR A 56 -5.77 0.94 0.74
CA THR A 56 -4.37 1.32 0.63
C THR A 56 -4.11 1.84 -0.77
N CYS A 57 -3.63 3.07 -0.85
CA CYS A 57 -3.38 3.75 -2.11
C CYS A 57 -1.92 3.59 -2.51
N LEU A 58 -1.69 3.34 -3.80
CA LEU A 58 -0.37 3.30 -4.39
C LEU A 58 -0.29 4.35 -5.47
N TRP A 59 0.69 5.24 -5.37
CA TRP A 59 1.04 6.18 -6.43
C TRP A 59 2.31 5.67 -7.09
N VAL A 60 2.24 5.44 -8.39
CA VAL A 60 3.33 4.81 -9.14
C VAL A 60 3.82 5.80 -10.19
N LYS A 61 5.11 6.05 -10.19
CA LYS A 61 5.78 6.90 -11.16
C LYS A 61 6.86 6.10 -11.87
N GLY A 62 6.96 6.32 -13.18
CA GLY A 62 7.94 5.63 -14.00
C GLY A 62 7.42 4.31 -14.54
N ASP A 63 8.34 3.52 -15.06
CA ASP A 63 8.04 2.28 -15.78
C ASP A 63 7.89 1.12 -14.82
N LEU A 64 6.82 1.13 -14.03
CA LEU A 64 6.49 0.07 -13.08
C LEU A 64 5.06 -0.42 -13.30
N PRO A 65 4.81 -1.73 -13.17
CA PRO A 65 3.47 -2.29 -13.33
C PRO A 65 2.58 -1.99 -12.12
N LEU A 66 1.28 -2.10 -12.32
CA LEU A 66 0.36 -2.21 -11.20
C LEU A 66 0.56 -3.57 -10.52
N LEU A 67 0.31 -3.65 -9.21
CA LEU A 67 0.42 -4.90 -8.49
C LEU A 67 -0.70 -5.86 -8.90
N THR A 68 -0.34 -7.12 -9.12
CA THR A 68 -1.28 -8.21 -9.32
C THR A 68 -1.56 -8.90 -7.99
N PRO A 69 -2.83 -9.06 -7.60
CA PRO A 69 -3.16 -9.83 -6.40
C PRO A 69 -2.53 -11.22 -6.45
N THR A 70 -1.92 -11.65 -5.35
CA THR A 70 -1.25 -12.94 -5.27
C THR A 70 -2.16 -14.03 -4.70
N ASN A 71 -3.02 -13.66 -3.73
CA ASN A 71 -3.97 -14.57 -3.11
C ASN A 71 -5.12 -13.77 -2.51
N LYS A 72 -6.11 -13.47 -3.34
CA LYS A 72 -7.27 -12.67 -2.91
C LYS A 72 -8.29 -13.56 -2.21
N VAL A 73 -8.15 -13.66 -0.90
CA VAL A 73 -9.01 -14.47 -0.05
C VAL A 73 -10.35 -13.74 0.19
N ASP A 74 -11.45 -14.46 0.20
CA ASP A 74 -12.75 -13.89 0.56
C ASP A 74 -12.81 -13.65 2.06
N VAL A 75 -12.94 -12.39 2.46
CA VAL A 75 -13.06 -11.99 3.87
C VAL A 75 -14.48 -11.55 4.25
N SER A 76 -15.45 -11.68 3.33
CA SER A 76 -16.82 -11.21 3.55
C SER A 76 -17.53 -11.92 4.70
N HIS A 77 -17.11 -13.16 5.00
CA HIS A 77 -17.69 -13.97 6.08
C HIS A 77 -17.09 -13.64 7.46
N LEU A 78 -16.02 -12.87 7.51
CA LEU A 78 -15.41 -12.51 8.79
C LEU A 78 -16.24 -11.45 9.51
N PRO A 79 -16.28 -11.46 10.85
CA PRO A 79 -16.92 -10.40 11.61
C PRO A 79 -16.21 -9.06 11.38
N ASN A 80 -16.96 -7.96 11.51
CA ASN A 80 -16.44 -6.63 11.27
C ASN A 80 -15.17 -6.32 12.09
N SER A 81 -15.09 -6.84 13.32
CA SER A 81 -13.93 -6.62 14.19
C SER A 81 -12.64 -7.21 13.62
N LYS A 82 -12.74 -8.26 12.79
CA LYS A 82 -11.59 -8.85 12.11
C LYS A 82 -11.41 -8.27 10.71
N ARG A 83 -12.51 -8.18 9.94
CA ARG A 83 -12.48 -7.67 8.58
C ARG A 83 -12.00 -6.22 8.51
N GLN A 84 -12.39 -5.41 9.47
CA GLN A 84 -11.99 -4.00 9.57
C GLN A 84 -11.22 -3.73 10.87
N LYS A 85 -10.27 -4.59 11.17
CA LYS A 85 -9.56 -4.57 12.47
C LYS A 85 -8.86 -3.25 12.76
N ILE A 86 -8.37 -2.56 11.73
CA ILE A 86 -7.70 -1.28 11.93
C ILE A 86 -8.69 -0.21 12.35
N TRP A 87 -9.87 -0.20 11.71
CA TRP A 87 -10.93 0.74 12.06
C TRP A 87 -11.45 0.52 13.48
N HIS A 88 -11.56 -0.75 13.90
CA HIS A 88 -12.07 -1.13 15.22
C HIS A 88 -11.01 -1.06 16.33
N MET A 89 -9.78 -0.69 15.99
CA MET A 89 -8.69 -0.62 16.97
C MET A 89 -8.98 0.44 18.02
N SER A 90 -8.89 0.06 19.29
CA SER A 90 -9.09 0.97 20.42
C SER A 90 -8.04 2.08 20.44
N PRO A 91 -8.38 3.29 20.87
CA PRO A 91 -7.40 4.35 21.05
C PRO A 91 -6.31 3.91 22.02
N SER A 92 -5.04 4.04 21.61
CA SER A 92 -3.88 3.73 22.42
C SER A 92 -2.68 4.48 21.88
N PRO A 93 -1.59 4.63 22.66
CA PRO A 93 -0.37 5.26 22.14
C PRO A 93 0.19 4.56 20.90
N ASP A 94 -0.04 3.25 20.76
CA ASP A 94 0.47 2.46 19.65
C ASP A 94 -0.44 2.46 18.41
N ARG A 95 -1.64 3.03 18.52
CA ARG A 95 -2.64 2.96 17.45
C ARG A 95 -2.13 3.52 16.13
N ALA A 96 -1.53 4.71 16.16
CA ALA A 96 -1.00 5.35 14.96
C ALA A 96 0.08 4.49 14.32
N LYS A 97 0.99 3.93 15.13
CA LYS A 97 2.05 3.05 14.65
C LYS A 97 1.47 1.79 14.00
N LYS A 98 0.51 1.14 14.66
CA LYS A 98 -0.13 -0.07 14.13
C LYS A 98 -0.88 0.22 12.83
N ARG A 99 -1.52 1.37 12.73
CA ARG A 99 -2.24 1.78 11.52
C ARG A 99 -1.32 2.03 10.34
N SER A 100 -0.07 2.44 10.59
CA SER A 100 0.90 2.74 9.54
C SER A 100 1.67 1.53 9.05
N LEU A 101 1.58 0.38 9.73
CA LEU A 101 2.30 -0.82 9.33
C LEU A 101 1.79 -1.33 7.98
N THR A 102 2.72 -1.65 7.09
CA THR A 102 2.40 -2.31 5.82
C THR A 102 2.20 -3.79 6.08
N PRO A 103 1.05 -4.38 5.65
CA PRO A 103 0.84 -5.82 5.79
C PRO A 103 1.95 -6.61 5.10
N GLN A 104 2.37 -7.73 5.73
CA GLN A 104 3.51 -8.50 5.23
C GLN A 104 3.29 -9.03 3.81
N GLY A 105 2.08 -9.54 3.53
CA GLY A 105 1.77 -10.05 2.19
C GLY A 105 1.88 -8.96 1.13
N LEU A 106 1.34 -7.77 1.40
CA LEU A 106 1.46 -6.62 0.49
C LEU A 106 2.92 -6.22 0.31
N ALA A 107 3.68 -6.13 1.40
CA ALA A 107 5.10 -5.77 1.33
C ALA A 107 5.88 -6.76 0.48
N ASN A 108 5.63 -8.06 0.65
CA ASN A 108 6.29 -9.10 -0.13
C ASN A 108 5.91 -9.03 -1.61
N ALA A 109 4.64 -8.76 -1.92
CA ALA A 109 4.19 -8.61 -3.30
C ALA A 109 4.84 -7.40 -3.97
N MET A 110 4.92 -6.27 -3.27
CA MET A 110 5.62 -5.08 -3.78
C MET A 110 7.09 -5.38 -4.06
N ALA A 111 7.78 -6.01 -3.11
CA ALA A 111 9.19 -6.35 -3.27
C ALA A 111 9.40 -7.27 -4.47
N ALA A 112 8.60 -8.33 -4.59
CA ALA A 112 8.75 -9.31 -5.66
C ALA A 112 8.41 -8.72 -7.04
N GLN A 113 7.26 -8.07 -7.16
CA GLN A 113 6.76 -7.61 -8.47
C GLN A 113 7.52 -6.39 -8.99
N TYR A 114 7.87 -5.45 -8.11
CA TYR A 114 8.65 -4.28 -8.55
C TYR A 114 10.10 -4.66 -8.85
N THR A 115 10.69 -5.58 -8.09
CA THR A 115 12.04 -6.08 -8.36
C THR A 115 12.08 -6.78 -9.71
N GLU A 116 11.11 -7.64 -10.00
CA GLU A 116 11.03 -8.34 -11.29
C GLU A 116 10.90 -7.36 -12.45
N ALA A 117 10.07 -6.32 -12.30
CA ALA A 117 9.90 -5.30 -13.32
C ALA A 117 11.20 -4.54 -13.60
N CYS A 118 12.05 -4.34 -12.58
CA CYS A 118 13.32 -3.63 -12.71
C CYS A 118 14.47 -4.54 -13.19
N ARG A 119 14.30 -5.85 -13.17
CA ARG A 119 15.36 -6.81 -13.50
C ARG A 119 15.93 -6.61 -14.90
N HIS A 120 15.08 -6.28 -15.86
CA HIS A 120 15.48 -6.11 -17.25
C HIS A 120 16.41 -4.91 -17.48
N LEU A 121 16.47 -3.99 -16.50
CA LEU A 121 17.30 -2.79 -16.64
C LEU A 121 18.78 -3.08 -16.43
N PHE A 122 19.12 -4.21 -15.82
CA PHE A 122 20.49 -4.56 -15.43
C PHE A 122 21.02 -5.79 -16.18
N ASN A 123 20.28 -6.26 -17.17
CA ASN A 123 20.67 -7.41 -18.01
C ASN A 123 21.08 -6.94 -19.40
#